data_222f3b1cc1083a80574d2a5f5aec8651
#
_entry.id   222f3b1cc1083a80574d2a5f5aec8651
#
_cell.length_a   1.000
_cell.length_b   1.000
_cell.length_c   1.000
_cell.angle_alpha   90.00
_cell.angle_beta   90.00
_cell.angle_gamma   90.00
#
_symmetry.space_group_name_H-M   'P 1'
#
loop_
_entity.id
_entity.type
_entity.pdbx_description
1 polymer ?
#
loop_
_entity_poly.entity_id
_entity_poly.type
_entity_poly.pdbx_seq_one_letter_code
_entity_poly.pdbx_strand_id
1 'polypeptide(L)'
;MSKNFIVLDVEGYSTCKPYNIGYIVGNKSGEILSGKSFALMPAVWDNIQYKIKTMNVDGLASAHEMAHNNIKEILCTDNEKYTKVFDNHKFFGEFLTDITKYDIKRVWAYNCTFDKGALTRLFTEEQNTIVNNLVTFCDIIPAILYTKLLNKEYIEWCKKNGYLTAKGNVQTKAEVVYRYLTGNLEFVEEHTGLADCKIEYEILLNAMKETKSPRRTPCQAWKIIQKFCECEGIDIPALDNK
;
A
#
# COMPACT_ATOMS: atom_id res chain seq x y z
N MET A 1 17.35 -18.31 3.06
CA MET A 1 16.52 -17.09 2.81
C MET A 1 15.73 -16.82 4.06
N SER A 2 15.67 -15.58 4.54
CA SER A 2 14.83 -15.22 5.69
C SER A 2 13.39 -15.70 5.45
N LYS A 3 12.77 -16.28 6.47
CA LYS A 3 11.38 -16.73 6.42
C LYS A 3 10.41 -15.55 6.59
N ASN A 4 10.86 -14.47 7.26
CA ASN A 4 10.06 -13.34 7.64
C ASN A 4 10.26 -12.17 6.67
N PHE A 5 9.24 -11.34 6.54
CA PHE A 5 9.23 -10.12 5.75
C PHE A 5 8.33 -9.07 6.42
N ILE A 6 8.50 -7.83 6.03
CA ILE A 6 7.60 -6.74 6.39
C ILE A 6 6.66 -6.47 5.21
N VAL A 7 5.38 -6.22 5.50
CA VAL A 7 4.45 -5.49 4.63
C VAL A 7 4.23 -4.13 5.26
N LEU A 8 4.38 -3.07 4.49
CA LEU A 8 4.37 -1.68 4.94
C LEU A 8 3.48 -0.86 4.04
N ASP A 9 2.67 0.00 4.65
CA ASP A 9 1.86 0.99 3.98
C ASP A 9 2.02 2.37 4.62
N VAL A 10 1.99 3.42 3.80
CA VAL A 10 2.20 4.81 4.20
C VAL A 10 1.06 5.68 3.73
N GLU A 11 0.34 6.23 4.68
CA GLU A 11 -0.69 7.21 4.43
C GLU A 11 -0.14 8.65 4.44
N GLY A 12 -0.45 9.40 3.41
CA GLY A 12 0.03 10.77 3.28
C GLY A 12 -0.66 11.54 2.15
N TYR A 13 -0.62 12.86 2.20
CA TYR A 13 -1.09 13.70 1.07
C TYR A 13 -0.15 13.62 -0.13
N SER A 14 1.09 13.26 0.11
CA SER A 14 2.12 13.03 -0.89
C SER A 14 3.27 12.26 -0.25
N THR A 15 4.20 11.75 -1.05
CA THR A 15 5.45 11.15 -0.55
C THR A 15 6.27 12.08 0.35
N CYS A 16 5.99 13.39 0.34
CA CYS A 16 6.70 14.38 1.17
C CYS A 16 6.06 14.60 2.54
N LYS A 17 4.83 14.16 2.74
CA LYS A 17 4.05 14.43 3.96
C LYS A 17 3.27 13.20 4.44
N PRO A 18 3.98 12.12 4.81
CA PRO A 18 3.36 10.97 5.44
C PRO A 18 2.86 11.36 6.84
N TYR A 19 1.64 10.96 7.20
CA TYR A 19 1.08 11.20 8.53
C TYR A 19 0.80 9.92 9.31
N ASN A 20 0.63 8.81 8.62
CA ASN A 20 0.49 7.49 9.27
C ASN A 20 1.36 6.47 8.52
N ILE A 21 2.01 5.60 9.27
CA ILE A 21 2.78 4.46 8.74
C ILE A 21 2.36 3.22 9.50
N GLY A 22 1.88 2.23 8.77
CA GLY A 22 1.61 0.91 9.29
C GLY A 22 2.63 -0.10 8.78
N TYR A 23 2.92 -1.12 9.57
CA TYR A 23 3.58 -2.31 9.05
C TYR A 23 3.25 -3.58 9.83
N ILE A 24 3.34 -4.69 9.14
CA ILE A 24 3.21 -6.04 9.67
C ILE A 24 4.51 -6.78 9.43
N VAL A 25 5.03 -7.41 10.48
CA VAL A 25 6.06 -8.45 10.36
C VAL A 25 5.35 -9.79 10.27
N GLY A 26 5.55 -10.50 9.20
CA GLY A 26 4.92 -11.79 9.00
C GLY A 26 5.78 -12.77 8.21
N ASN A 27 5.25 -13.95 7.95
CA ASN A 27 5.94 -14.99 7.20
C ASN A 27 5.01 -15.65 6.16
N LYS A 28 5.58 -16.52 5.31
CA LYS A 28 4.84 -17.19 4.23
C LYS A 28 3.78 -18.19 4.71
N SER A 29 3.79 -18.59 5.98
CA SER A 29 2.74 -19.46 6.55
C SER A 29 1.49 -18.69 6.97
N GLY A 30 1.50 -17.36 6.88
CA GLY A 30 0.38 -16.51 7.28
C GLY A 30 0.44 -16.08 8.74
N GLU A 31 1.51 -16.41 9.46
CA GLU A 31 1.69 -15.98 10.84
C GLU A 31 2.13 -14.51 10.90
N ILE A 32 1.43 -13.70 11.70
CA ILE A 32 1.77 -12.32 12.01
C ILE A 32 2.55 -12.32 13.33
N LEU A 33 3.79 -11.89 13.28
CA LEU A 33 4.72 -11.84 14.42
C LEU A 33 4.67 -10.49 15.14
N SER A 34 4.34 -9.43 14.43
CA SER A 34 4.20 -8.07 14.96
C SER A 34 3.35 -7.24 14.00
N GLY A 35 2.59 -6.30 14.54
CA GLY A 35 1.89 -5.27 13.77
C GLY A 35 1.98 -3.95 14.52
N LYS A 36 2.39 -2.89 13.83
CA LYS A 36 2.58 -1.56 14.41
C LYS A 36 1.99 -0.48 13.51
N SER A 37 1.41 0.54 14.14
CA SER A 37 0.93 1.75 13.48
C SER A 37 1.51 2.98 14.16
N PHE A 38 2.05 3.90 13.37
CA PHE A 38 2.70 5.13 13.84
C PHE A 38 1.98 6.35 13.27
N ALA A 39 1.64 7.27 14.15
CA ALA A 39 1.15 8.59 13.76
C ALA A 39 2.29 9.60 13.87
N LEU A 40 2.67 10.18 12.75
CA LEU A 40 3.75 11.18 12.66
C LEU A 40 3.18 12.56 13.01
N MET A 41 3.25 12.93 14.27
CA MET A 41 2.56 14.12 14.81
C MET A 41 2.96 15.45 14.14
N PRO A 42 4.22 15.73 13.76
CA PRO A 42 4.55 16.92 13.00
C PRO A 42 3.80 17.02 11.68
N ALA A 43 3.73 15.90 10.92
CA ALA A 43 3.00 15.85 9.66
C ALA A 43 1.48 15.95 9.86
N VAL A 44 0.94 15.38 10.93
CA VAL A 44 -0.49 15.52 11.32
C VAL A 44 -0.84 17.01 11.50
N TRP A 45 -0.04 17.76 12.25
CA TRP A 45 -0.25 19.18 12.47
C TRP A 45 -0.09 20.01 11.19
N ASP A 46 0.92 19.74 10.38
CA ASP A 46 1.12 20.42 9.10
C ASP A 46 -0.05 20.19 8.15
N ASN A 47 -0.62 18.99 8.14
CA ASN A 47 -1.76 18.65 7.32
C ASN A 47 -3.04 19.38 7.74
N ILE A 48 -3.26 19.57 9.04
CA ILE A 48 -4.37 20.38 9.55
C ILE A 48 -4.25 21.83 9.05
N GLN A 49 -3.05 22.41 9.16
CA GLN A 49 -2.78 23.78 8.69
C GLN A 49 -2.96 23.91 7.17
N TYR A 50 -2.54 22.90 6.41
CA TYR A 50 -2.73 22.87 4.96
C TYR A 50 -4.20 22.82 4.58
N LYS A 51 -5.02 22.00 5.24
CA LYS A 51 -6.47 21.92 4.98
C LYS A 51 -7.18 23.25 5.27
N ILE A 52 -6.86 23.93 6.37
CA ILE A 52 -7.43 25.25 6.69
C ILE A 52 -7.19 26.23 5.54
N LYS A 53 -6.04 26.14 4.86
CA LYS A 53 -5.69 27.01 3.72
C LYS A 53 -6.35 26.59 2.38
N THR A 54 -6.71 25.31 2.21
CA THR A 54 -7.19 24.75 0.92
C THR A 54 -8.68 24.42 0.89
N MET A 55 -9.44 24.75 1.93
CA MET A 55 -10.89 24.44 2.03
C MET A 55 -11.75 25.01 0.88
N ASN A 56 -11.21 25.89 0.05
CA ASN A 56 -11.93 26.57 -1.04
C ASN A 56 -11.52 26.11 -2.45
N VAL A 57 -10.82 24.97 -2.60
CA VAL A 57 -10.39 24.46 -3.92
C VAL A 57 -11.26 23.26 -4.29
N ASP A 58 -12.21 23.46 -5.21
CA ASP A 58 -13.04 22.40 -5.78
C ASP A 58 -12.19 21.32 -6.49
N GLY A 59 -12.52 20.06 -6.23
CA GLY A 59 -11.92 18.89 -6.91
C GLY A 59 -10.86 18.09 -6.15
N LEU A 60 -10.39 18.54 -4.98
CA LEU A 60 -9.49 17.79 -4.08
C LEU A 60 -10.24 17.11 -2.92
N ALA A 61 -11.57 17.14 -2.94
CA ALA A 61 -12.42 16.86 -1.79
C ALA A 61 -12.27 15.43 -1.25
N SER A 62 -12.26 14.40 -2.08
CA SER A 62 -12.37 13.01 -1.59
C SER A 62 -11.10 12.48 -0.90
N ALA A 63 -9.92 12.66 -1.49
CA ALA A 63 -8.66 12.24 -0.86
C ALA A 63 -8.34 13.07 0.40
N HIS A 64 -8.70 14.35 0.39
CA HIS A 64 -8.55 15.22 1.56
C HIS A 64 -9.55 14.91 2.67
N GLU A 65 -10.76 14.48 2.32
CA GLU A 65 -11.78 14.10 3.30
C GLU A 65 -11.38 12.82 4.05
N MET A 66 -10.90 11.79 3.33
CA MET A 66 -10.35 10.57 3.94
C MET A 66 -9.20 10.87 4.88
N ALA A 67 -8.18 11.58 4.41
CA ALA A 67 -7.05 11.97 5.24
C ALA A 67 -7.48 12.80 6.46
N HIS A 68 -8.52 13.63 6.34
CA HIS A 68 -9.07 14.40 7.46
C HIS A 68 -9.72 13.50 8.50
N ASN A 69 -10.50 12.52 8.09
CA ASN A 69 -11.15 11.58 8.99
C ASN A 69 -10.13 10.76 9.76
N ASN A 70 -9.09 10.26 9.07
CA ASN A 70 -7.99 9.53 9.70
C ASN A 70 -7.20 10.40 10.68
N ILE A 71 -6.89 11.65 10.32
CA ILE A 71 -6.23 12.60 11.21
C ILE A 71 -7.08 12.93 12.42
N LYS A 72 -8.40 13.13 12.24
CA LYS A 72 -9.33 13.33 13.34
C LYS A 72 -9.36 12.14 14.28
N GLU A 73 -9.40 10.93 13.74
CA GLU A 73 -9.31 9.72 14.54
C GLU A 73 -7.99 9.64 15.33
N ILE A 74 -6.85 9.89 14.67
CA ILE A 74 -5.53 9.93 15.33
C ILE A 74 -5.50 10.94 16.48
N LEU A 75 -6.15 12.09 16.35
CA LEU A 75 -6.16 13.12 17.37
C LEU A 75 -7.11 12.82 18.53
N CYS A 76 -8.29 12.26 18.21
CA CYS A 76 -9.38 12.07 19.18
C CYS A 76 -9.31 10.75 19.95
N THR A 77 -8.48 9.79 19.52
CA THR A 77 -8.38 8.49 20.19
C THR A 77 -7.27 8.51 21.23
N ASP A 78 -7.57 8.16 22.48
CA ASP A 78 -6.58 7.83 23.54
C ASP A 78 -6.00 6.44 23.24
N ASN A 79 -4.75 6.37 22.76
CA ASN A 79 -4.43 5.45 21.70
C ASN A 79 -3.56 4.26 22.06
N GLU A 80 -4.17 3.11 22.17
CA GLU A 80 -3.53 1.82 21.87
C GLU A 80 -3.39 1.54 20.36
N LYS A 81 -4.22 2.19 19.51
CA LYS A 81 -4.25 1.95 18.05
C LYS A 81 -3.05 2.54 17.30
N TYR A 82 -2.55 3.71 17.74
CA TYR A 82 -1.43 4.41 17.07
C TYR A 82 -0.33 4.78 18.05
N THR A 83 0.91 4.45 17.75
CA THR A 83 2.06 5.02 18.45
C THR A 83 2.30 6.44 17.96
N LYS A 84 1.95 7.45 18.78
CA LYS A 84 2.20 8.87 18.43
C LYS A 84 3.70 9.16 18.48
N VAL A 85 4.25 9.65 17.39
CA VAL A 85 5.66 9.92 17.22
C VAL A 85 5.86 11.39 16.93
N PHE A 86 6.60 12.07 17.80
CA PHE A 86 6.93 13.50 17.67
C PHE A 86 8.31 13.71 17.02
N ASP A 87 9.09 12.64 16.91
CA ASP A 87 10.41 12.62 16.30
C ASP A 87 10.52 11.38 15.40
N ASN A 88 10.90 11.59 14.15
CA ASN A 88 11.08 10.52 13.17
C ASN A 88 12.15 9.49 13.57
N HIS A 89 13.12 9.87 14.40
CA HIS A 89 14.11 8.95 14.92
C HIS A 89 13.50 7.82 15.76
N LYS A 90 12.40 8.08 16.46
CA LYS A 90 11.68 7.04 17.22
C LYS A 90 11.09 5.98 16.28
N PHE A 91 10.43 6.41 15.19
CA PHE A 91 9.93 5.47 14.18
C PHE A 91 11.07 4.66 13.55
N PHE A 92 12.15 5.34 13.13
CA PHE A 92 13.33 4.68 12.57
C PHE A 92 13.91 3.63 13.51
N GLY A 93 14.06 3.95 14.80
CA GLY A 93 14.58 3.04 15.82
C GLY A 93 13.72 1.78 16.00
N GLU A 94 12.39 1.94 16.06
CA GLU A 94 11.44 0.83 16.13
C GLU A 94 11.49 -0.06 14.87
N PHE A 95 11.52 0.56 13.70
CA PHE A 95 11.58 -0.13 12.42
C PHE A 95 12.88 -0.92 12.26
N LEU A 96 14.01 -0.33 12.61
CA LEU A 96 15.33 -0.97 12.59
C LEU A 96 15.41 -2.12 13.59
N THR A 97 14.83 -1.95 14.77
CA THR A 97 14.75 -2.99 15.81
C THR A 97 14.00 -4.22 15.27
N ASP A 98 12.85 -4.04 14.62
CA ASP A 98 12.09 -5.15 14.08
C ASP A 98 12.79 -5.80 12.87
N ILE A 99 13.43 -5.01 12.01
CA ILE A 99 14.26 -5.53 10.90
C ILE A 99 15.32 -6.49 11.46
N THR A 100 16.00 -6.09 12.52
CA THR A 100 17.09 -6.87 13.14
C THR A 100 16.56 -8.07 13.91
N LYS A 101 15.57 -7.86 14.77
CA LYS A 101 14.97 -8.89 15.64
C LYS A 101 14.40 -10.06 14.84
N TYR A 102 13.74 -9.78 13.73
CA TYR A 102 13.06 -10.78 12.91
C TYR A 102 13.86 -11.22 11.68
N ASP A 103 15.11 -10.80 11.54
CA ASP A 103 16.00 -11.06 10.38
C ASP A 103 15.32 -10.72 9.04
N ILE A 104 14.74 -9.54 8.95
CA ILE A 104 14.03 -9.08 7.75
C ILE A 104 15.03 -8.77 6.62
N LYS A 105 14.75 -9.27 5.43
CA LYS A 105 15.52 -8.99 4.21
C LYS A 105 14.67 -8.33 3.12
N ARG A 106 13.35 -8.31 3.30
CA ARG A 106 12.41 -7.74 2.32
C ARG A 106 11.33 -6.94 3.02
N VAL A 107 11.07 -5.76 2.49
CA VAL A 107 9.93 -4.92 2.82
C VAL A 107 9.05 -4.86 1.57
N TRP A 108 7.82 -5.29 1.68
CA TRP A 108 6.83 -5.27 0.62
C TRP A 108 5.84 -4.15 0.84
N ALA A 109 5.38 -3.51 -0.24
CA ALA A 109 4.32 -2.53 -0.22
C ALA A 109 3.51 -2.58 -1.53
N TYR A 110 2.28 -2.18 -1.50
CA TYR A 110 1.44 -2.09 -2.69
C TYR A 110 1.73 -0.76 -3.40
N ASN A 111 2.26 -0.81 -4.63
CA ASN A 111 2.87 0.35 -5.28
C ASN A 111 4.08 0.93 -4.50
N CYS A 112 4.99 0.06 -4.16
CA CYS A 112 6.19 0.29 -3.33
C CYS A 112 6.99 1.57 -3.64
N THR A 113 6.85 2.12 -4.85
CA THR A 113 7.52 3.37 -5.23
C THR A 113 7.07 4.55 -4.37
N PHE A 114 5.79 4.60 -4.01
CA PHE A 114 5.23 5.64 -3.14
C PHE A 114 5.78 5.51 -1.72
N ASP A 115 5.64 4.35 -1.11
CA ASP A 115 6.02 4.09 0.28
C ASP A 115 7.52 4.24 0.51
N LYS A 116 8.32 3.64 -0.38
CA LYS A 116 9.77 3.82 -0.36
C LYS A 116 10.15 5.29 -0.50
N GLY A 117 9.49 6.03 -1.39
CA GLY A 117 9.71 7.45 -1.59
C GLY A 117 9.39 8.27 -0.34
N ALA A 118 8.32 7.94 0.37
CA ALA A 118 7.92 8.59 1.61
C ALA A 118 8.96 8.33 2.72
N LEU A 119 9.36 7.06 2.92
CA LEU A 119 10.40 6.71 3.90
C LEU A 119 11.74 7.37 3.57
N THR A 120 12.15 7.41 2.30
CA THR A 120 13.40 8.05 1.88
C THR A 120 13.45 9.52 2.26
N ARG A 121 12.31 10.22 2.22
CA ARG A 121 12.24 11.64 2.61
C ARG A 121 12.08 11.84 4.12
N LEU A 122 11.54 10.84 4.81
CA LEU A 122 11.39 10.86 6.26
C LEU A 122 12.71 10.64 6.99
N PHE A 123 13.57 9.81 6.42
CA PHE A 123 14.85 9.40 7.00
C PHE A 123 15.99 10.33 6.59
N THR A 124 16.98 10.45 7.46
CA THR A 124 18.26 11.10 7.10
C THR A 124 19.01 10.26 6.04
N GLU A 125 20.00 10.83 5.39
CA GLU A 125 20.84 10.13 4.41
C GLU A 125 21.53 8.89 5.02
N GLU A 126 22.04 9.02 6.26
CA GLU A 126 22.65 7.93 7.01
C GLU A 126 21.62 6.81 7.29
N GLN A 127 20.43 7.16 7.78
CA GLN A 127 19.34 6.21 8.05
C GLN A 127 18.90 5.49 6.78
N ASN A 128 18.78 6.20 5.67
CA ASN A 128 18.47 5.62 4.36
C ASN A 128 19.55 4.62 3.93
N THR A 129 20.81 4.95 4.13
CA THR A 129 21.94 4.06 3.83
C THR A 129 21.87 2.78 4.64
N ILE A 130 21.61 2.88 5.95
CA ILE A 130 21.44 1.72 6.84
C ILE A 130 20.30 0.82 6.35
N VAL A 131 19.11 1.38 6.11
CA VAL A 131 17.94 0.60 5.68
C VAL A 131 18.19 -0.08 4.33
N ASN A 132 18.73 0.64 3.35
CA ASN A 132 19.00 0.09 2.01
C ASN A 132 20.07 -1.02 2.02
N ASN A 133 20.98 -1.04 2.99
CA ASN A 133 21.96 -2.11 3.17
C ASN A 133 21.36 -3.36 3.82
N LEU A 134 20.32 -3.22 4.62
CA LEU A 134 19.69 -4.31 5.37
C LEU A 134 18.56 -5.00 4.61
N VAL A 135 17.73 -4.22 3.89
CA VAL A 135 16.53 -4.72 3.25
C VAL A 135 16.40 -4.31 1.78
N THR A 136 15.67 -5.13 1.03
CA THR A 136 15.24 -4.79 -0.34
C THR A 136 13.76 -4.48 -0.32
N PHE A 137 13.38 -3.31 -0.87
CA PHE A 137 11.99 -2.96 -1.11
C PHE A 137 11.45 -3.71 -2.33
N CYS A 138 10.25 -4.25 -2.19
CA CYS A 138 9.59 -5.11 -3.15
C CYS A 138 8.15 -4.63 -3.38
N ASP A 139 7.69 -4.70 -4.62
CA ASP A 139 6.32 -4.29 -4.98
C ASP A 139 5.38 -5.52 -5.01
N ILE A 140 4.22 -5.40 -4.36
CA ILE A 140 3.18 -6.44 -4.32
C ILE A 140 2.42 -6.51 -5.65
N ILE A 141 2.23 -5.38 -6.35
CA ILE A 141 1.51 -5.34 -7.63
C ILE A 141 2.07 -6.36 -8.63
N PRO A 142 3.35 -6.37 -8.99
CA PRO A 142 3.86 -7.39 -9.92
C PRO A 142 3.77 -8.81 -9.36
N ALA A 143 3.85 -8.99 -8.04
CA ALA A 143 3.71 -10.32 -7.44
C ALA A 143 2.32 -10.90 -7.74
N ILE A 144 1.26 -10.17 -7.44
CA ILE A 144 -0.12 -10.62 -7.64
C ILE A 144 -0.53 -10.57 -9.12
N LEU A 145 -0.05 -9.58 -9.87
CA LEU A 145 -0.35 -9.44 -11.30
C LEU A 145 0.00 -10.71 -12.08
N TYR A 146 1.24 -11.17 -11.96
CA TYR A 146 1.74 -12.32 -12.72
C TYR A 146 1.30 -13.69 -12.17
N THR A 147 0.67 -13.73 -11.02
CA THR A 147 0.20 -14.98 -10.41
C THR A 147 -1.31 -15.15 -10.46
N LYS A 148 -2.07 -14.06 -10.34
CA LYS A 148 -3.53 -14.12 -10.19
C LYS A 148 -4.33 -13.21 -11.12
N LEU A 149 -3.76 -12.11 -11.64
CA LEU A 149 -4.57 -11.11 -12.35
C LEU A 149 -4.44 -11.18 -13.88
N LEU A 150 -3.32 -11.70 -14.41
CA LEU A 150 -3.14 -11.91 -15.85
C LEU A 150 -3.88 -13.16 -16.32
N ASN A 151 -5.21 -13.13 -16.23
CA ASN A 151 -6.10 -14.17 -16.73
C ASN A 151 -7.43 -13.57 -17.16
N LYS A 152 -8.16 -14.30 -17.97
CA LYS A 152 -9.47 -13.89 -18.51
C LYS A 152 -10.52 -13.73 -17.40
N GLU A 153 -10.46 -14.57 -16.37
CA GLU A 153 -11.42 -14.56 -15.27
C GLU A 153 -11.43 -13.25 -14.50
N TYR A 154 -10.23 -12.75 -14.12
CA TYR A 154 -10.11 -11.45 -13.43
C TYR A 154 -10.62 -10.28 -14.29
N ILE A 155 -10.29 -10.29 -15.58
CA ILE A 155 -10.66 -9.22 -16.50
C ILE A 155 -12.18 -9.17 -16.67
N GLU A 156 -12.83 -10.32 -16.91
CA GLU A 156 -14.29 -10.42 -17.02
C GLU A 156 -15.00 -10.09 -15.69
N TRP A 157 -14.40 -10.49 -14.55
CA TRP A 157 -14.88 -10.12 -13.24
C TRP A 157 -14.85 -8.59 -13.03
N CYS A 158 -13.77 -7.93 -13.41
CA CYS A 158 -13.68 -6.46 -13.35
C CYS A 158 -14.71 -5.78 -14.24
N LYS A 159 -14.92 -6.25 -15.47
CA LYS A 159 -15.95 -5.73 -16.38
C LYS A 159 -17.34 -5.86 -15.77
N LYS A 160 -17.67 -7.07 -15.28
CA LYS A 160 -18.98 -7.38 -14.71
C LYS A 160 -19.31 -6.52 -13.48
N ASN A 161 -18.32 -6.22 -12.66
CA ASN A 161 -18.52 -5.51 -11.40
C ASN A 161 -18.17 -4.00 -11.47
N GLY A 162 -17.90 -3.46 -12.66
CA GLY A 162 -17.66 -2.03 -12.86
C GLY A 162 -16.27 -1.56 -12.43
N TYR A 163 -15.30 -2.46 -12.30
CA TYR A 163 -13.91 -2.12 -11.91
C TYR A 163 -13.04 -1.80 -13.11
N LEU A 164 -13.53 -0.91 -13.97
CA LEU A 164 -12.76 -0.27 -15.01
C LEU A 164 -12.50 1.20 -14.64
N THR A 165 -11.34 1.73 -15.03
CA THR A 165 -11.08 3.16 -14.90
C THR A 165 -11.89 3.95 -15.92
N ALA A 166 -11.96 5.27 -15.77
CA ALA A 166 -12.59 6.14 -16.77
C ALA A 166 -11.99 6.01 -18.20
N LYS A 167 -10.77 5.49 -18.30
CA LYS A 167 -10.10 5.20 -19.60
C LYS A 167 -10.29 3.75 -20.06
N GLY A 168 -11.19 2.99 -19.45
CA GLY A 168 -11.44 1.57 -19.77
C GLY A 168 -10.39 0.60 -19.25
N ASN A 169 -9.34 1.03 -18.54
CA ASN A 169 -8.34 0.11 -18.02
C ASN A 169 -8.88 -0.70 -16.82
N VAL A 170 -8.52 -1.97 -16.76
CA VAL A 170 -8.80 -2.85 -15.62
C VAL A 170 -8.10 -2.30 -14.37
N GLN A 171 -8.84 -2.15 -13.27
CA GLN A 171 -8.30 -1.65 -12.02
C GLN A 171 -7.43 -2.71 -11.33
N THR A 172 -6.35 -2.25 -10.68
CA THR A 172 -5.44 -3.09 -9.89
C THR A 172 -5.18 -2.45 -8.53
N LYS A 173 -6.15 -1.72 -7.96
CA LYS A 173 -6.08 -1.19 -6.60
C LYS A 173 -6.14 -2.33 -5.59
N ALA A 174 -5.50 -2.18 -4.44
CA ALA A 174 -5.49 -3.20 -3.39
C ALA A 174 -6.91 -3.65 -2.99
N GLU A 175 -7.80 -2.70 -2.76
CA GLU A 175 -9.20 -2.96 -2.45
C GLU A 175 -9.92 -3.83 -3.52
N VAL A 176 -9.73 -3.51 -4.80
CA VAL A 176 -10.37 -4.25 -5.91
C VAL A 176 -9.81 -5.66 -6.01
N VAL A 177 -8.49 -5.80 -5.88
CA VAL A 177 -7.81 -7.10 -5.89
C VAL A 177 -8.23 -7.94 -4.68
N TYR A 178 -8.35 -7.33 -3.51
CA TYR A 178 -8.81 -8.01 -2.30
C TYR A 178 -10.26 -8.52 -2.42
N ARG A 179 -11.17 -7.69 -2.97
CA ARG A 179 -12.55 -8.09 -3.29
C ARG A 179 -12.60 -9.32 -4.23
N TYR A 180 -11.75 -9.31 -5.27
CA TYR A 180 -11.66 -10.44 -6.19
C TYR A 180 -11.17 -11.71 -5.50
N LEU A 181 -10.11 -11.64 -4.71
CA LEU A 181 -9.50 -12.78 -4.06
C LEU A 181 -10.40 -13.41 -2.97
N THR A 182 -11.19 -12.60 -2.29
CA THR A 182 -12.05 -13.02 -1.18
C THR A 182 -13.49 -13.27 -1.59
N GLY A 183 -13.92 -12.74 -2.75
CA GLY A 183 -15.32 -12.75 -3.18
C GLY A 183 -16.21 -11.74 -2.42
N ASN A 184 -15.63 -10.93 -1.51
CA ASN A 184 -16.38 -9.95 -0.71
C ASN A 184 -16.47 -8.61 -1.46
N LEU A 185 -17.53 -8.41 -2.23
CA LEU A 185 -17.77 -7.19 -3.01
C LEU A 185 -18.09 -5.97 -2.13
N GLU A 186 -18.58 -6.18 -0.90
CA GLU A 186 -18.92 -5.10 0.04
C GLU A 186 -17.71 -4.62 0.87
N PHE A 187 -16.55 -5.24 0.69
CA PHE A 187 -15.36 -4.82 1.41
C PHE A 187 -15.00 -3.38 1.07
N VAL A 188 -14.70 -2.58 2.09
CA VAL A 188 -14.22 -1.19 1.97
C VAL A 188 -12.91 -1.06 2.73
N GLU A 189 -11.91 -0.49 2.09
CA GLU A 189 -10.61 -0.22 2.68
C GLU A 189 -10.70 0.89 3.74
N GLU A 190 -10.07 0.69 4.90
CA GLU A 190 -10.13 1.65 6.01
C GLU A 190 -9.24 2.89 5.77
N HIS A 191 -8.28 2.79 4.85
CA HIS A 191 -7.27 3.80 4.58
C HIS A 191 -6.48 4.22 5.83
N THR A 192 -6.06 3.21 6.59
CA THR A 192 -5.10 3.38 7.70
C THR A 192 -3.96 2.41 7.50
N GLY A 193 -2.72 2.89 7.65
CA GLY A 193 -1.54 2.11 7.28
C GLY A 193 -1.51 0.68 7.82
N LEU A 194 -1.94 0.43 9.07
CA LEU A 194 -1.95 -0.93 9.61
C LEU A 194 -3.11 -1.78 9.07
N ALA A 195 -4.30 -1.19 8.82
CA ALA A 195 -5.42 -1.93 8.24
C ALA A 195 -5.10 -2.32 6.79
N ASP A 196 -4.52 -1.40 6.03
CA ASP A 196 -4.17 -1.63 4.64
C ASP A 196 -3.01 -2.63 4.52
N CYS A 197 -2.04 -2.60 5.43
CA CYS A 197 -1.02 -3.66 5.53
C CYS A 197 -1.59 -5.07 5.71
N LYS A 198 -2.72 -5.24 6.41
CA LYS A 198 -3.36 -6.56 6.57
C LYS A 198 -3.89 -7.08 5.25
N ILE A 199 -4.55 -6.23 4.48
CA ILE A 199 -5.09 -6.55 3.16
C ILE A 199 -3.95 -6.88 2.19
N GLU A 200 -2.94 -6.04 2.17
CA GLU A 200 -1.77 -6.21 1.32
C GLU A 200 -0.98 -7.49 1.67
N TYR A 201 -0.90 -7.81 2.96
CA TYR A 201 -0.30 -9.05 3.43
C TYR A 201 -1.05 -10.27 2.90
N GLU A 202 -2.39 -10.27 2.96
CA GLU A 202 -3.20 -11.35 2.40
C GLU A 202 -3.08 -11.45 0.88
N ILE A 203 -3.04 -10.32 0.16
CA ILE A 203 -2.80 -10.29 -1.28
C ILE A 203 -1.43 -10.91 -1.60
N LEU A 204 -0.38 -10.52 -0.87
CA LEU A 204 0.97 -11.06 -1.04
C LEU A 204 1.04 -12.56 -0.75
N LEU A 205 0.37 -13.04 0.31
CA LEU A 205 0.30 -14.46 0.61
C LEU A 205 -0.37 -15.26 -0.51
N ASN A 206 -1.42 -14.71 -1.14
CA ASN A 206 -2.06 -15.35 -2.30
C ASN A 206 -1.08 -15.47 -3.48
N ALA A 207 -0.29 -14.43 -3.76
CA ALA A 207 0.75 -14.51 -4.78
C ALA A 207 1.84 -15.54 -4.42
N MET A 208 2.24 -15.62 -3.15
CA MET A 208 3.28 -16.54 -2.67
C MET A 208 2.85 -18.02 -2.63
N LYS A 209 1.54 -18.31 -2.61
CA LYS A 209 1.01 -19.67 -2.77
C LYS A 209 1.28 -20.23 -4.19
N GLU A 210 1.23 -19.36 -5.20
CA GLU A 210 1.42 -19.76 -6.60
C GLU A 210 2.90 -19.89 -7.00
N THR A 211 3.78 -19.15 -6.34
CA THR A 211 5.21 -19.17 -6.69
C THR A 211 6.13 -18.94 -5.49
N LYS A 212 7.25 -19.68 -5.48
CA LYS A 212 8.29 -19.50 -4.45
C LYS A 212 9.06 -18.18 -4.59
N SER A 213 9.03 -17.57 -5.78
CA SER A 213 9.75 -16.33 -6.10
C SER A 213 8.86 -15.38 -6.91
N PRO A 214 7.90 -14.70 -6.28
CA PRO A 214 7.05 -13.75 -6.97
C PRO A 214 7.88 -12.60 -7.54
N ARG A 215 7.42 -12.03 -8.65
CA ARG A 215 8.00 -10.79 -9.20
C ARG A 215 7.84 -9.66 -8.19
N ARG A 216 8.81 -8.74 -8.16
CA ARG A 216 8.90 -7.73 -7.10
C ARG A 216 9.36 -6.35 -7.57
N THR A 217 9.75 -6.23 -8.84
CA THR A 217 10.18 -4.95 -9.42
C THR A 217 8.95 -4.16 -9.86
N PRO A 218 8.78 -2.91 -9.45
CA PRO A 218 7.64 -2.07 -9.82
C PRO A 218 7.37 -2.10 -11.33
N CYS A 219 6.10 -2.14 -11.71
CA CYS A 219 5.69 -2.21 -13.10
C CYS A 219 4.42 -1.37 -13.36
N GLN A 220 4.15 -1.09 -14.62
CA GLN A 220 2.92 -0.45 -15.06
C GLN A 220 1.86 -1.53 -15.36
N ALA A 221 1.16 -2.00 -14.30
CA ALA A 221 0.22 -3.12 -14.38
C ALA A 221 -0.82 -2.94 -15.48
N TRP A 222 -1.40 -1.76 -15.64
CA TRP A 222 -2.41 -1.48 -16.67
C TRP A 222 -1.91 -1.72 -18.09
N LYS A 223 -0.64 -1.35 -18.42
CA LYS A 223 -0.06 -1.62 -19.74
C LYS A 223 0.14 -3.11 -19.99
N ILE A 224 0.54 -3.84 -18.94
CA ILE A 224 0.75 -5.27 -19.04
C ILE A 224 -0.57 -6.00 -19.25
N ILE A 225 -1.62 -5.60 -18.53
CA ILE A 225 -2.97 -6.16 -18.70
C ILE A 225 -3.51 -5.82 -20.10
N GLN A 226 -3.37 -4.57 -20.55
CA GLN A 226 -3.80 -4.18 -21.89
C GLN A 226 -3.15 -5.06 -22.97
N LYS A 227 -1.82 -5.23 -22.90
CA LYS A 227 -1.11 -6.09 -23.85
C LYS A 227 -1.55 -7.57 -23.75
N PHE A 228 -1.83 -8.06 -22.56
CA PHE A 228 -2.38 -9.39 -22.37
C PHE A 228 -3.74 -9.53 -23.06
N CYS A 229 -4.65 -8.57 -22.87
CA CYS A 229 -5.96 -8.57 -23.51
C CYS A 229 -5.85 -8.55 -25.03
N GLU A 230 -4.96 -7.73 -25.61
CA GLU A 230 -4.69 -7.68 -27.05
C GLU A 230 -4.23 -9.05 -27.57
N CYS A 231 -3.32 -9.73 -26.85
CA CYS A 231 -2.82 -11.05 -27.24
C CYS A 231 -3.88 -12.15 -27.15
N GLU A 232 -4.76 -12.08 -26.15
CA GLU A 232 -5.81 -13.08 -25.89
C GLU A 232 -7.13 -12.78 -26.64
N GLY A 233 -7.20 -11.69 -27.39
CA GLY A 233 -8.42 -11.24 -28.08
C GLY A 233 -9.55 -10.89 -27.13
N ILE A 234 -9.22 -10.39 -25.93
CA ILE A 234 -10.19 -9.95 -24.94
C ILE A 234 -10.53 -8.48 -25.21
N ASP A 235 -11.76 -8.22 -25.59
CA ASP A 235 -12.23 -6.86 -25.82
C ASP A 235 -12.40 -6.13 -24.47
N ILE A 236 -11.68 -5.01 -24.32
CA ILE A 236 -11.90 -4.04 -23.24
C ILE A 236 -12.59 -2.85 -23.88
N PRO A 237 -13.85 -2.53 -23.50
CA PRO A 237 -14.55 -1.41 -24.10
C PRO A 237 -13.74 -0.13 -23.90
N ALA A 238 -13.33 0.50 -25.02
CA ALA A 238 -12.86 1.87 -24.97
C ALA A 238 -14.05 2.71 -24.47
N LEU A 239 -13.94 3.29 -23.29
CA LEU A 239 -14.93 4.27 -22.87
C LEU A 239 -14.79 5.47 -23.80
N ASP A 240 -15.84 5.71 -24.59
CA ASP A 240 -15.94 6.89 -25.45
C ASP A 240 -15.59 8.13 -24.64
N ASN A 241 -14.59 8.85 -25.13
CA ASN A 241 -14.26 10.18 -24.62
C ASN A 241 -15.47 11.09 -24.88
N LYS A 242 -16.38 11.17 -23.90
CA LYS A 242 -17.39 12.22 -23.84
C LYS A 242 -16.95 13.29 -22.86
#